data_6a13c0e1ea8d0c5453c3891d8f5586c2
#
_entry.id   6a13c0e1ea8d0c5453c3891d8f5586c2
#
_cell.length_a   1.000
_cell.length_b   1.000
_cell.length_c   1.000
_cell.angle_alpha   90.00
_cell.angle_beta   90.00
_cell.angle_gamma   90.00
#
_symmetry.space_group_name_H-M   'P 1'
#
loop_
_entity.id
_entity.type
_entity.pdbx_description
1 polymer ?
#
loop_
_entity_poly.entity_id
_entity_poly.type
_entity_poly.pdbx_seq_one_letter_code
_entity_poly.pdbx_strand_id
1 'polypeptide(L)'
;YDQVRALALERRPRLIVAGASAYPRTIDFAAFAEIAREAGSLLMVDMAHIAGLVAGGQHPSPVPWADFVTTTTHKTLRGPRSGLVLCKKEWA
;
A
#
# COMPACT_ATOMS: atom_id res chain seq x y z
N TYR A 1 -10.39 10.47 -1.28
CA TYR A 1 -10.69 9.29 -0.45
C TYR A 1 -12.18 9.00 -0.29
N ASP A 2 -13.04 10.01 -0.33
CA ASP A 2 -14.49 9.82 -0.23
C ASP A 2 -15.03 9.01 -1.40
N GLN A 3 -14.53 9.25 -2.61
CA GLN A 3 -14.90 8.48 -3.80
C GLN A 3 -14.42 7.03 -3.70
N VAL A 4 -13.23 6.82 -3.16
CA VAL A 4 -12.69 5.47 -2.94
C VAL A 4 -13.57 4.72 -1.94
N ARG A 5 -13.93 5.36 -0.84
CA ARG A 5 -14.82 4.78 0.17
C ARG A 5 -16.17 4.39 -0.41
N ALA A 6 -16.82 5.31 -1.14
CA ALA A 6 -18.12 5.06 -1.75
C ALA A 6 -18.07 3.87 -2.72
N LEU A 7 -17.06 3.81 -3.56
CA LEU A 7 -16.90 2.73 -4.52
C LEU A 7 -16.61 1.39 -3.84
N ALA A 8 -15.76 1.40 -2.82
CA ALA A 8 -15.43 0.19 -2.05
C ALA A 8 -16.66 -0.38 -1.34
N LEU A 9 -17.48 0.47 -0.74
CA LEU A 9 -18.71 0.04 -0.06
C LEU A 9 -19.76 -0.46 -1.06
N GLU A 10 -19.83 0.13 -2.25
CA GLU A 10 -20.73 -0.32 -3.31
C GLU A 10 -20.30 -1.67 -3.87
N ARG A 11 -19.03 -1.83 -4.21
CA ARG A 11 -18.51 -3.00 -4.92
C ARG A 11 -18.08 -4.14 -4.01
N ARG A 12 -17.76 -3.86 -2.77
CA ARG A 12 -17.29 -4.83 -1.77
C ARG A 12 -16.20 -5.75 -2.31
N PRO A 13 -15.07 -5.21 -2.81
CA PRO A 13 -13.99 -6.03 -3.32
C PRO A 13 -13.37 -6.87 -2.20
N ARG A 14 -12.79 -8.00 -2.54
CA ARG A 14 -12.06 -8.82 -1.57
C ARG A 14 -10.70 -8.22 -1.23
N LEU A 15 -10.11 -7.49 -2.18
CA LEU A 15 -8.80 -6.87 -2.04
C LEU A 15 -8.85 -5.47 -2.64
N ILE A 16 -8.31 -4.50 -1.91
CA ILE A 16 -8.05 -3.15 -2.41
C ILE A 16 -6.54 -3.03 -2.61
N VAL A 17 -6.14 -2.59 -3.80
CA VAL A 17 -4.73 -2.34 -4.12
C VAL A 17 -4.51 -0.83 -4.15
N ALA A 18 -3.59 -0.35 -3.32
CA ALA A 18 -3.20 1.04 -3.28
C ALA A 18 -1.74 1.19 -3.67
N GLY A 19 -1.39 2.37 -4.17
CA GLY A 19 -0.05 2.69 -4.63
C GLY A 19 -0.13 3.58 -5.85
N ALA A 20 0.99 4.13 -6.26
CA ALA A 20 1.04 5.01 -7.42
C ALA A 20 2.43 5.05 -8.02
N SER A 21 2.48 5.37 -9.31
CA SER A 21 3.71 5.74 -10.02
C SER A 21 3.72 7.26 -10.22
N ALA A 22 4.87 7.88 -10.03
CA ALA A 22 5.05 9.32 -10.31
C ALA A 22 4.00 10.23 -9.64
N TYR A 23 3.59 9.90 -8.43
CA TYR A 23 2.64 10.70 -7.66
C TYR A 23 3.42 11.51 -6.60
N PRO A 24 3.39 12.85 -6.68
CA PRO A 24 4.29 13.69 -5.87
C PRO A 24 3.78 13.99 -4.45
N ARG A 25 2.60 13.49 -4.09
CA ARG A 25 1.99 13.78 -2.79
C ARG A 25 2.03 12.58 -1.86
N THR A 26 1.86 12.83 -0.58
CA THR A 26 1.74 11.77 0.41
C THR A 26 0.47 10.96 0.19
N ILE A 27 0.59 9.64 0.25
CA ILE A 27 -0.55 8.72 0.22
C ILE A 27 -0.89 8.41 1.67
N ASP A 28 -2.16 8.56 2.02
CA ASP A 28 -2.66 8.27 3.37
C ASP A 28 -3.07 6.80 3.47
N PHE A 29 -2.13 5.97 3.88
CA PHE A 29 -2.36 4.53 4.00
C PHE A 29 -3.32 4.19 5.15
N ALA A 30 -3.37 5.02 6.19
CA ALA A 30 -4.33 4.84 7.28
C ALA A 30 -5.78 5.01 6.78
N ALA A 31 -6.01 5.99 5.89
CA ALA A 31 -7.32 6.18 5.27
C ALA A 31 -7.72 4.98 4.41
N PHE A 32 -6.79 4.43 3.62
CA PHE A 32 -7.05 3.22 2.84
C PHE A 32 -7.35 2.02 3.73
N ALA A 33 -6.63 1.87 4.84
CA ALA A 33 -6.87 0.77 5.79
C ALA A 33 -8.26 0.85 6.42
N GLU A 34 -8.70 2.06 6.77
CA GLU A 34 -10.04 2.28 7.32
C GLU A 34 -11.12 1.92 6.29
N ILE A 35 -10.95 2.37 5.05
CA ILE A 35 -11.88 2.05 3.95
C ILE A 35 -11.94 0.53 3.73
N ALA A 36 -10.79 -0.13 3.69
CA ALA A 36 -10.73 -1.59 3.51
C ALA A 36 -11.46 -2.31 4.64
N ARG A 37 -11.24 -1.88 5.88
CA ARG A 37 -11.92 -2.45 7.05
C ARG A 37 -13.43 -2.31 6.95
N GLU A 38 -13.93 -1.12 6.59
CA GLU A 38 -15.36 -0.87 6.42
C GLU A 38 -15.98 -1.74 5.33
N ALA A 39 -15.27 -1.93 4.23
CA ALA A 39 -15.72 -2.73 3.10
C ALA A 39 -15.54 -4.24 3.30
N GLY A 40 -14.88 -4.66 4.39
CA GLY A 40 -14.54 -6.06 4.59
C GLY A 40 -13.47 -6.58 3.64
N SER A 41 -12.60 -5.69 3.16
CA SER A 41 -11.56 -5.99 2.18
C SER A 41 -10.19 -6.13 2.85
N LEU A 42 -9.30 -6.89 2.22
CA LEU A 42 -7.87 -6.84 2.52
C LEU A 42 -7.26 -5.63 1.82
N LEU A 43 -6.18 -5.09 2.37
CA LEU A 43 -5.43 -4.00 1.76
C LEU A 43 -4.05 -4.47 1.34
N MET A 44 -3.72 -4.30 0.07
CA MET A 44 -2.36 -4.47 -0.44
C MET A 44 -1.84 -3.12 -0.92
N VAL A 45 -0.63 -2.78 -0.53
CA VAL A 45 0.03 -1.56 -0.99
C VAL A 45 1.27 -1.92 -1.79
N ASP A 46 1.34 -1.45 -3.02
CA ASP A 46 2.55 -1.52 -3.84
C ASP A 46 3.32 -0.20 -3.68
N MET A 47 4.45 -0.27 -2.98
CA MET A 47 5.27 0.92 -2.70
C MET A 47 6.53 1.01 -3.55
N ALA A 48 6.59 0.27 -4.65
CA ALA A 48 7.83 0.15 -5.46
C ALA A 48 8.44 1.50 -5.85
N HIS A 49 7.61 2.50 -6.18
CA HIS A 49 8.11 3.81 -6.59
C HIS A 49 8.55 4.69 -5.42
N ILE A 50 8.11 4.41 -4.20
CA ILE A 50 8.39 5.22 -3.01
C ILE A 50 9.12 4.44 -1.92
N ALA A 51 9.51 3.20 -2.16
CA ALA A 51 10.11 2.34 -1.13
C ALA A 51 11.38 2.95 -0.53
N GLY A 52 12.21 3.60 -1.33
CA GLY A 52 13.40 4.31 -0.84
C GLY A 52 13.06 5.49 0.06
N LEU A 53 12.00 6.22 -0.27
CA LEU A 53 11.51 7.32 0.56
C LEU A 53 10.93 6.81 1.89
N VAL A 54 10.22 5.69 1.84
CA VAL A 54 9.69 5.03 3.05
C VAL A 54 10.83 4.56 3.94
N ALA A 55 11.82 3.88 3.39
CA ALA A 55 13.00 3.40 4.13
C ALA A 55 13.79 4.56 4.73
N GLY A 56 13.87 5.69 4.04
CA GLY A 56 14.57 6.89 4.49
C GLY A 56 13.75 7.79 5.42
N GLY A 57 12.52 7.42 5.75
CA GLY A 57 11.66 8.20 6.65
C GLY A 57 11.04 9.45 6.02
N GLN A 58 11.08 9.58 4.69
CA GLN A 58 10.56 10.76 3.98
C GLN A 58 9.11 10.60 3.52
N HIS A 59 8.56 9.41 3.60
CA HIS A 59 7.17 9.10 3.29
C HIS A 59 6.65 8.11 4.34
N PRO A 60 5.39 8.26 4.80
CA PRO A 60 4.81 7.29 5.73
C PRO A 60 4.87 5.86 5.20
N SER A 61 5.12 4.92 6.09
CA SER A 61 5.17 3.50 5.74
C SER A 61 3.78 2.90 5.63
N PRO A 62 3.51 2.07 4.60
CA PRO A 62 2.27 1.31 4.55
C PRO A 62 2.27 0.09 5.48
N VAL A 63 3.44 -0.34 5.97
CA VAL A 63 3.59 -1.60 6.71
C VAL A 63 2.66 -1.71 7.92
N PRO A 64 2.48 -0.67 8.77
CA PRO A 64 1.56 -0.77 9.89
C PRO A 64 0.08 -0.93 9.50
N TRP A 65 -0.29 -0.57 8.26
CA TRP A 65 -1.68 -0.44 7.84
C TRP A 65 -2.15 -1.52 6.88
N ALA A 66 -1.27 -1.98 6.00
CA ALA A 66 -1.63 -2.92 4.94
C ALA A 66 -1.52 -4.37 5.42
N ASP A 67 -2.34 -5.24 4.85
CA ASP A 67 -2.22 -6.69 5.04
C ASP A 67 -1.03 -7.23 4.27
N PHE A 68 -0.81 -6.70 3.06
CA PHE A 68 0.31 -7.07 2.21
C PHE A 68 0.97 -5.80 1.67
N VAL A 69 2.29 -5.82 1.60
CA VAL A 69 3.07 -4.74 0.97
C VAL A 69 4.00 -5.36 -0.06
N THR A 70 3.96 -4.84 -1.27
CA THR A 70 4.85 -5.28 -2.35
C THR A 70 5.78 -4.15 -2.75
N THR A 71 6.98 -4.49 -3.16
CA THR A 71 7.92 -3.54 -3.73
C THR A 71 8.89 -4.25 -4.65
N THR A 72 9.51 -3.50 -5.53
CA THR A 72 10.72 -3.92 -6.23
C THR A 72 11.93 -3.42 -5.45
N THR A 73 13.08 -4.06 -5.68
CA THR A 73 14.33 -3.66 -5.03
C THR A 73 15.22 -2.79 -5.90
N HIS A 74 14.86 -2.58 -7.18
CA HIS A 74 15.70 -1.92 -8.19
C HIS A 74 15.24 -0.53 -8.62
N LYS A 75 14.25 0.05 -7.94
CA LYS A 75 13.80 1.43 -8.17
C LYS A 75 14.39 2.34 -7.08
N THR A 76 13.59 2.95 -6.26
CA THR A 76 14.06 3.88 -5.25
C THR A 76 14.89 3.23 -4.14
N LEU A 77 14.78 1.91 -3.93
CA LEU A 77 15.66 1.16 -3.02
C LEU A 77 17.07 0.99 -3.58
N ARG A 78 17.28 1.14 -4.89
CA ARG A 78 18.60 1.14 -5.55
C ARG A 78 19.35 -0.18 -5.41
N GLY A 79 18.64 -1.29 -5.31
CA GLY A 79 19.23 -2.63 -5.23
C GLY A 79 19.21 -3.39 -6.54
N PRO A 80 19.61 -4.65 -6.52
CA PRO A 80 19.52 -5.53 -7.69
C PRO A 80 18.06 -5.78 -8.05
N ARG A 81 17.81 -6.16 -9.30
CA ARG A 81 16.46 -6.39 -9.81
C ARG A 81 15.83 -7.60 -9.12
N SER A 82 14.81 -7.35 -8.34
CA SER A 82 14.02 -8.37 -7.64
C SER A 82 12.71 -7.78 -7.11
N GLY A 83 11.87 -8.64 -6.56
CA GLY A 83 10.65 -8.26 -5.86
C GLY A 83 10.70 -8.68 -4.39
N LEU A 84 9.96 -7.96 -3.56
CA LEU A 84 9.84 -8.24 -2.14
C LEU A 84 8.36 -8.14 -1.76
N VAL A 85 7.88 -9.13 -1.00
CA VAL A 85 6.53 -9.14 -0.44
C VAL A 85 6.63 -9.21 1.07
N LEU A 86 5.95 -8.29 1.74
CA LEU A 86 5.77 -8.29 3.18
C LEU A 86 4.31 -8.56 3.49
N CYS A 87 4.02 -9.23 4.59
CA CYS A 87 2.64 -9.40 5.03
C CYS A 87 2.55 -9.37 6.56
N LYS A 88 1.34 -9.17 7.07
CA LYS A 88 1.08 -9.36 8.49
C LYS A 88 1.32 -10.82 8.85
N LYS A 89 1.75 -11.05 10.09
CA LYS A 89 2.08 -12.39 10.59
C LYS A 89 0.92 -13.38 10.41
N GLU A 90 -0.31 -12.91 10.57
CA GLU A 90 -1.51 -13.75 10.43
C GLU A 90 -1.71 -14.32 9.02
N TRP A 91 -1.06 -13.72 8.01
CA TRP A 91 -1.14 -14.16 6.62
C TRP A 91 0.11 -14.92 6.16
N ALA A 92 1.10 -15.08 7.02
CA ALA A 92 2.35 -15.77 6.68
C ALA A 92 2.16 -17.30 6.58
#